data_6be742304cff9d00eda6772666ace248
#
_entry.id   6be742304cff9d00eda6772666ace248
#
_cell.length_a   1.000
_cell.length_b   1.000
_cell.length_c   1.000
_cell.angle_alpha   90.00
_cell.angle_beta   90.00
_cell.angle_gamma   90.00
#
_symmetry.space_group_name_H-M   'P 1'
#
loop_
_entity.id
_entity.type
_entity.pdbx_description
1 polymer ?
#
loop_
_entity_poly.entity_id
_entity_poly.type
_entity_poly.pdbx_seq_one_letter_code
_entity_poly.pdbx_strand_id
1 'polypeptide(L)'
;MKDILEAVVANKQKEPELWKQYVPLKQLYGIIEYEGALERGVPSFKSVFNGSSTIKVIAEFVRKTPAWGWIDKEAKIRNVGVDYEKHGAAAISIPTDFVYFGGYDEFVQEACAIGIALPLLYKNYIIDEYQLFQAKHAGASAIVLTAVLLSLEQCKSLTSLAHQLGMEVVLKLYTAEELDYLACGADLILVNNRMPHSFDMDVSKSVELANLLPADVIKVSEGGIDTPVIANKLAEAGFQGIIIGDLFMKTPNPGSALGEFIKEIRKEN
;
A
#
# COMPACT_ATOMS: atom_id res chain seq x y z
N MET A 1 -15.81 -10.71 -18.97
CA MET A 1 -15.10 -10.97 -17.70
C MET A 1 -15.88 -10.27 -16.61
N LYS A 2 -16.26 -10.97 -15.53
CA LYS A 2 -16.86 -10.26 -14.38
C LYS A 2 -15.83 -9.26 -13.87
N ASP A 3 -16.28 -8.05 -13.58
CA ASP A 3 -15.45 -6.99 -13.06
C ASP A 3 -14.75 -7.47 -11.78
N ILE A 4 -13.42 -7.43 -11.77
CA ILE A 4 -12.63 -7.82 -10.60
C ILE A 4 -13.04 -7.01 -9.37
N LEU A 5 -13.34 -5.71 -9.54
CA LEU A 5 -13.77 -4.85 -8.45
C LEU A 5 -15.11 -5.28 -7.87
N GLU A 6 -16.09 -5.64 -8.71
CA GLU A 6 -17.36 -6.19 -8.22
C GLU A 6 -17.15 -7.46 -7.40
N ALA A 7 -16.29 -8.36 -7.87
CA ALA A 7 -15.96 -9.59 -7.15
C ALA A 7 -15.24 -9.30 -5.83
N VAL A 8 -14.32 -8.33 -5.81
CA VAL A 8 -13.63 -7.86 -4.61
C VAL A 8 -14.62 -7.29 -3.60
N VAL A 9 -15.49 -6.38 -4.02
CA VAL A 9 -16.51 -5.75 -3.15
C VAL A 9 -17.41 -6.81 -2.54
N ALA A 10 -17.94 -7.73 -3.37
CA ALA A 10 -18.80 -8.80 -2.90
C ALA A 10 -18.14 -9.75 -1.87
N ASN A 11 -16.83 -9.98 -2.02
CA ASN A 11 -16.05 -10.76 -1.06
C ASN A 11 -15.79 -9.95 0.23
N LYS A 12 -15.37 -8.70 0.10
CA LYS A 12 -15.04 -7.85 1.24
C LYS A 12 -16.24 -7.47 2.09
N GLN A 13 -17.45 -7.39 1.53
CA GLN A 13 -18.65 -7.20 2.32
C GLN A 13 -18.94 -8.36 3.28
N LYS A 14 -18.49 -9.57 2.95
CA LYS A 14 -18.72 -10.77 3.78
C LYS A 14 -17.57 -11.01 4.77
N GLU A 15 -16.37 -10.67 4.42
CA GLU A 15 -15.17 -11.00 5.18
C GLU A 15 -15.14 -10.35 6.57
N PRO A 16 -15.33 -9.02 6.75
CA PRO A 16 -15.38 -8.41 8.08
C PRO A 16 -16.52 -8.96 8.94
N GLU A 17 -17.70 -9.21 8.35
CA GLU A 17 -18.83 -9.78 9.06
C GLU A 17 -18.55 -11.20 9.59
N LEU A 18 -17.81 -11.99 8.81
CA LEU A 18 -17.34 -13.30 9.26
C LEU A 18 -16.34 -13.17 10.41
N TRP A 19 -15.36 -12.29 10.30
CA TRP A 19 -14.35 -12.06 11.34
C TRP A 19 -14.98 -11.56 12.64
N LYS A 20 -15.94 -10.63 12.57
CA LYS A 20 -16.70 -10.13 13.73
C LYS A 20 -17.44 -11.22 14.50
N GLN A 21 -17.81 -12.34 13.84
CA GLN A 21 -18.45 -13.49 14.50
C GLN A 21 -17.44 -14.29 15.34
N TYR A 22 -16.18 -14.41 14.91
CA TYR A 22 -15.14 -15.12 15.66
C TYR A 22 -14.48 -14.23 16.72
N VAL A 23 -14.17 -13.00 16.36
CA VAL A 23 -13.56 -12.00 17.24
C VAL A 23 -14.36 -10.71 17.12
N PRO A 24 -15.37 -10.47 17.97
CA PRO A 24 -16.14 -9.24 17.97
C PRO A 24 -15.24 -8.00 18.11
N LEU A 25 -15.62 -6.88 17.51
CA LEU A 25 -14.81 -5.63 17.52
C LEU A 25 -14.37 -5.23 18.93
N LYS A 26 -15.25 -5.33 19.91
CA LYS A 26 -14.93 -5.05 21.33
C LYS A 26 -13.81 -5.95 21.86
N GLN A 27 -13.80 -7.22 21.46
CA GLN A 27 -12.75 -8.15 21.86
C GLN A 27 -11.43 -7.82 21.15
N LEU A 28 -11.46 -7.53 19.85
CA LEU A 28 -10.28 -7.11 19.09
C LEU A 28 -9.68 -5.84 19.71
N TYR A 29 -10.50 -4.84 20.03
CA TYR A 29 -10.05 -3.64 20.72
C TYR A 29 -9.37 -3.95 22.07
N GLY A 30 -9.99 -4.84 22.88
CA GLY A 30 -9.41 -5.26 24.15
C GLY A 30 -8.06 -5.99 24.00
N ILE A 31 -7.87 -6.78 22.93
CA ILE A 31 -6.58 -7.40 22.62
C ILE A 31 -5.54 -6.33 22.29
N ILE A 32 -5.88 -5.39 21.40
CA ILE A 32 -5.02 -4.28 20.97
C ILE A 32 -4.57 -3.44 22.20
N GLU A 33 -5.50 -3.13 23.09
CA GLU A 33 -5.24 -2.40 24.34
C GLU A 33 -4.34 -3.20 25.29
N TYR A 34 -4.65 -4.47 25.52
CA TYR A 34 -3.88 -5.36 26.39
C TYR A 34 -2.44 -5.55 25.91
N GLU A 35 -2.22 -5.63 24.60
CA GLU A 35 -0.90 -5.77 23.99
C GLU A 35 -0.13 -4.43 23.88
N GLY A 36 -0.74 -3.32 24.31
CA GLY A 36 -0.17 -1.98 24.19
C GLY A 36 0.02 -1.53 22.74
N ALA A 37 -0.76 -2.09 21.81
CA ALA A 37 -0.60 -1.75 20.40
C ALA A 37 -1.15 -0.34 20.08
N LEU A 38 -2.04 0.22 20.91
CA LEU A 38 -2.52 1.60 20.75
C LEU A 38 -1.39 2.61 20.95
N GLU A 39 -0.54 2.39 21.95
CA GLU A 39 0.59 3.24 22.31
C GLU A 39 1.87 2.91 21.55
N ARG A 40 1.88 1.82 20.80
CA ARG A 40 3.04 1.41 19.99
C ARG A 40 3.33 2.47 18.94
N GLY A 41 4.49 3.12 19.06
CA GLY A 41 5.02 3.99 18.03
C GLY A 41 5.38 3.20 16.79
N VAL A 42 5.00 3.71 15.63
CA VAL A 42 5.37 3.16 14.32
C VAL A 42 6.14 4.20 13.51
N PRO A 43 7.08 3.82 12.63
CA PRO A 43 7.75 4.77 11.76
C PRO A 43 6.74 5.49 10.85
N SER A 44 6.87 6.80 10.68
CA SER A 44 5.99 7.56 9.79
C SER A 44 6.25 7.20 8.33
N PHE A 45 5.20 6.77 7.63
CA PHE A 45 5.27 6.48 6.19
C PHE A 45 5.47 7.75 5.37
N LYS A 46 4.82 8.85 5.76
CA LYS A 46 4.96 10.17 5.15
C LYS A 46 6.37 10.73 5.25
N SER A 47 7.04 10.47 6.36
CA SER A 47 8.37 11.04 6.63
C SER A 47 9.46 10.57 5.65
N VAL A 48 9.28 9.43 4.97
CA VAL A 48 10.28 8.92 4.01
C VAL A 48 10.44 9.81 2.78
N PHE A 49 9.47 10.69 2.52
CA PHE A 49 9.47 11.61 1.40
C PHE A 49 10.10 12.98 1.73
N ASN A 50 10.39 13.24 3.00
CA ASN A 50 10.94 14.54 3.42
C ASN A 50 12.37 14.74 2.91
N GLY A 51 12.63 15.92 2.33
CA GLY A 51 13.99 16.37 1.98
C GLY A 51 14.68 15.57 0.88
N SER A 52 13.97 14.73 0.13
CA SER A 52 14.56 13.95 -0.95
C SER A 52 14.34 14.60 -2.31
N SER A 53 15.42 14.73 -3.10
CA SER A 53 15.35 15.11 -4.50
C SER A 53 15.15 13.92 -5.45
N THR A 54 15.26 12.68 -4.94
CA THR A 54 15.09 11.46 -5.75
C THR A 54 13.80 10.75 -5.38
N ILE A 55 13.13 10.20 -6.38
CA ILE A 55 11.92 9.41 -6.18
C ILE A 55 12.21 8.20 -5.28
N LYS A 56 11.30 7.92 -4.34
CA LYS A 56 11.45 6.84 -3.37
C LYS A 56 10.80 5.56 -3.88
N VAL A 57 11.48 4.43 -3.69
CA VAL A 57 10.94 3.12 -4.03
C VAL A 57 10.36 2.47 -2.78
N ILE A 58 9.06 2.24 -2.80
CA ILE A 58 8.32 1.43 -1.84
C ILE A 58 8.30 0.01 -2.41
N ALA A 59 8.99 -0.92 -1.78
CA ALA A 59 9.05 -2.30 -2.25
C ALA A 59 7.82 -3.08 -1.76
N GLU A 60 7.11 -3.74 -2.67
CA GLU A 60 5.92 -4.50 -2.29
C GLU A 60 6.25 -5.98 -2.13
N PHE A 61 5.96 -6.53 -0.94
CA PHE A 61 6.01 -7.96 -0.67
C PHE A 61 4.72 -8.61 -1.14
N VAL A 62 4.64 -8.97 -2.42
CA VAL A 62 3.46 -9.56 -3.05
C VAL A 62 3.73 -10.98 -3.51
N ARG A 63 2.94 -11.95 -3.01
CA ARG A 63 3.11 -13.38 -3.29
C ARG A 63 2.25 -13.86 -4.46
N LYS A 64 1.14 -13.18 -4.71
CA LYS A 64 0.14 -13.52 -5.73
C LYS A 64 -0.48 -12.24 -6.27
N THR A 65 -0.88 -12.22 -7.52
CA THR A 65 -1.70 -11.14 -8.08
C THR A 65 -2.83 -11.71 -8.94
N PRO A 66 -3.94 -10.99 -9.12
CA PRO A 66 -5.01 -11.42 -10.01
C PRO A 66 -4.54 -11.64 -11.47
N ALA A 67 -3.53 -10.88 -11.91
CA ALA A 67 -3.01 -10.95 -13.28
C ALA A 67 -2.09 -12.16 -13.53
N TRP A 68 -1.29 -12.54 -12.53
CA TRP A 68 -0.23 -13.56 -12.68
C TRP A 68 -0.49 -14.84 -11.89
N GLY A 69 -1.48 -14.85 -10.99
CA GLY A 69 -1.59 -15.93 -10.02
C GLY A 69 -0.45 -15.86 -8.99
N TRP A 70 0.04 -17.02 -8.56
CA TRP A 70 1.16 -17.09 -7.62
C TRP A 70 2.47 -16.69 -8.31
N ILE A 71 3.16 -15.71 -7.70
CA ILE A 71 4.51 -15.27 -8.09
C ILE A 71 5.52 -16.13 -7.32
N ASP A 72 5.42 -16.11 -5.98
CA ASP A 72 6.18 -16.98 -5.09
C ASP A 72 5.34 -17.31 -3.86
N LYS A 73 4.80 -18.53 -3.82
CA LYS A 73 3.95 -19.00 -2.72
C LYS A 73 4.73 -19.22 -1.42
N GLU A 74 6.01 -19.52 -1.53
CA GLU A 74 6.88 -19.86 -0.40
C GLU A 74 7.66 -18.65 0.14
N ALA A 75 7.54 -17.48 -0.50
CA ALA A 75 8.20 -16.27 -0.04
C ALA A 75 7.81 -15.93 1.41
N LYS A 76 8.80 -15.57 2.21
CA LYS A 76 8.67 -15.21 3.62
C LYS A 76 9.07 -13.76 3.82
N ILE A 77 8.24 -12.98 4.50
CA ILE A 77 8.51 -11.57 4.77
C ILE A 77 9.81 -11.39 5.56
N ARG A 78 10.14 -12.32 6.48
CA ARG A 78 11.40 -12.30 7.25
C ARG A 78 12.65 -12.32 6.39
N ASN A 79 12.60 -12.89 5.19
CA ASN A 79 13.72 -12.93 4.27
C ASN A 79 13.67 -11.74 3.31
N VAL A 80 12.56 -11.60 2.59
CA VAL A 80 12.39 -10.57 1.56
C VAL A 80 12.36 -9.16 2.18
N GLY A 81 11.67 -8.97 3.31
CA GLY A 81 11.56 -7.67 3.96
C GLY A 81 12.89 -7.15 4.48
N VAL A 82 13.68 -8.02 5.13
CA VAL A 82 15.05 -7.69 5.58
C VAL A 82 15.95 -7.38 4.38
N ASP A 83 15.80 -8.11 3.29
CA ASP A 83 16.57 -7.89 2.07
C ASP A 83 16.16 -6.57 1.38
N TYR A 84 14.88 -6.21 1.36
CA TYR A 84 14.41 -4.91 0.90
C TYR A 84 14.97 -3.75 1.74
N GLU A 85 14.94 -3.86 3.08
CA GLU A 85 15.52 -2.86 3.97
C GLU A 85 17.02 -2.66 3.69
N LYS A 86 17.77 -3.74 3.62
CA LYS A 86 19.21 -3.74 3.33
C LYS A 86 19.56 -3.09 1.99
N HIS A 87 18.70 -3.25 0.99
CA HIS A 87 18.94 -2.75 -0.37
C HIS A 87 18.29 -1.39 -0.65
N GLY A 88 17.76 -0.71 0.37
CA GLY A 88 17.39 0.69 0.30
C GLY A 88 15.94 0.96 -0.10
N ALA A 89 15.02 0.03 0.16
CA ALA A 89 13.60 0.37 0.15
C ALA A 89 13.32 1.55 1.09
N ALA A 90 12.45 2.46 0.69
CA ALA A 90 12.03 3.56 1.55
C ALA A 90 10.93 3.13 2.55
N ALA A 91 10.11 2.19 2.15
CA ALA A 91 9.06 1.55 2.94
C ALA A 91 8.72 0.19 2.33
N ILE A 92 7.96 -0.63 3.04
CA ILE A 92 7.48 -1.92 2.53
C ILE A 92 5.96 -1.89 2.45
N SER A 93 5.41 -2.14 1.25
CA SER A 93 3.98 -2.39 1.04
C SER A 93 3.70 -3.88 1.22
N ILE A 94 2.70 -4.21 2.04
CA ILE A 94 2.33 -5.60 2.33
C ILE A 94 0.85 -5.80 2.03
N PRO A 95 0.50 -6.40 0.88
CA PRO A 95 -0.85 -6.86 0.62
C PRO A 95 -1.26 -7.91 1.66
N THR A 96 -2.40 -7.69 2.34
CA THR A 96 -2.93 -8.58 3.38
C THR A 96 -4.21 -9.30 2.96
N ASP A 97 -4.64 -9.12 1.70
CA ASP A 97 -5.75 -9.86 1.14
C ASP A 97 -5.32 -11.27 0.72
N PHE A 98 -5.94 -12.29 1.32
CA PHE A 98 -5.63 -13.68 1.02
C PHE A 98 -6.11 -14.11 -0.37
N VAL A 99 -7.35 -13.76 -0.72
CA VAL A 99 -8.01 -14.28 -1.92
C VAL A 99 -7.31 -13.84 -3.19
N TYR A 100 -6.98 -12.54 -3.28
CA TYR A 100 -6.43 -11.93 -4.48
C TYR A 100 -4.91 -11.84 -4.48
N PHE A 101 -4.30 -11.70 -3.30
CA PHE A 101 -2.86 -11.44 -3.18
C PHE A 101 -2.09 -12.50 -2.37
N GLY A 102 -2.78 -13.49 -1.80
CA GLY A 102 -2.14 -14.53 -0.97
C GLY A 102 -1.48 -13.93 0.27
N GLY A 103 -2.01 -12.79 0.75
CA GLY A 103 -1.49 -12.03 1.87
C GLY A 103 -2.20 -12.34 3.19
N TYR A 104 -1.59 -11.93 4.29
CA TYR A 104 -2.09 -12.14 5.65
C TYR A 104 -1.62 -10.99 6.54
N ASP A 105 -2.40 -10.67 7.58
CA ASP A 105 -2.03 -9.69 8.62
C ASP A 105 -0.75 -10.09 9.35
N GLU A 106 -0.52 -11.40 9.51
CA GLU A 106 0.66 -11.99 10.13
C GLU A 106 1.97 -11.59 9.43
N PHE A 107 1.95 -11.24 8.15
CA PHE A 107 3.15 -10.75 7.48
C PHE A 107 3.59 -9.38 7.99
N VAL A 108 2.63 -8.50 8.33
CA VAL A 108 2.93 -7.21 8.95
C VAL A 108 3.40 -7.42 10.39
N GLN A 109 2.73 -8.31 11.14
CA GLN A 109 3.14 -8.66 12.52
C GLN A 109 4.55 -9.27 12.54
N GLU A 110 4.86 -10.20 11.63
CA GLU A 110 6.18 -10.81 11.52
C GLU A 110 7.25 -9.76 11.16
N ALA A 111 6.98 -8.85 10.23
CA ALA A 111 7.88 -7.76 9.89
C ALA A 111 8.22 -6.88 11.11
N CYS A 112 7.21 -6.52 11.90
CA CYS A 112 7.42 -5.80 13.16
C CYS A 112 8.22 -6.62 14.17
N ALA A 113 7.87 -7.90 14.35
CA ALA A 113 8.48 -8.77 15.36
C ALA A 113 9.96 -9.05 15.10
N ILE A 114 10.38 -9.11 13.84
CA ILE A 114 11.80 -9.29 13.47
C ILE A 114 12.59 -7.98 13.44
N GLY A 115 11.95 -6.84 13.73
CA GLY A 115 12.61 -5.55 13.89
C GLY A 115 12.89 -4.80 12.59
N ILE A 116 12.12 -5.00 11.53
CA ILE A 116 12.19 -4.15 10.33
C ILE A 116 11.88 -2.71 10.76
N ALA A 117 12.82 -1.79 10.51
CA ALA A 117 12.71 -0.38 10.91
C ALA A 117 11.95 0.48 9.87
N LEU A 118 11.72 -0.06 8.67
CA LEU A 118 11.00 0.64 7.61
C LEU A 118 9.50 0.80 7.94
N PRO A 119 8.87 1.90 7.52
CA PRO A 119 7.42 2.02 7.59
C PRO A 119 6.72 0.92 6.79
N LEU A 120 5.66 0.36 7.35
CA LEU A 120 4.87 -0.72 6.74
C LEU A 120 3.53 -0.18 6.26
N LEU A 121 3.27 -0.30 4.94
CA LEU A 121 2.00 0.02 4.32
C LEU A 121 1.11 -1.23 4.29
N TYR A 122 0.07 -1.23 5.12
CA TYR A 122 -0.97 -2.26 5.11
C TYR A 122 -1.89 -2.05 3.89
N LYS A 123 -1.81 -2.97 2.94
CA LYS A 123 -2.51 -2.84 1.66
C LYS A 123 -3.62 -3.89 1.56
N ASN A 124 -4.84 -3.45 1.79
CA ASN A 124 -6.05 -4.26 1.68
C ASN A 124 -7.17 -3.44 1.00
N TYR A 125 -8.26 -4.08 0.65
CA TYR A 125 -9.49 -3.42 0.25
C TYR A 125 -10.30 -3.10 1.52
N ILE A 126 -10.02 -1.94 2.12
CA ILE A 126 -10.63 -1.52 3.39
C ILE A 126 -11.98 -0.87 3.10
N ILE A 127 -13.05 -1.43 3.68
CA ILE A 127 -14.42 -0.94 3.58
C ILE A 127 -15.14 -0.87 4.94
N ASP A 128 -14.51 -1.36 6.00
CA ASP A 128 -15.09 -1.48 7.33
C ASP A 128 -14.06 -1.08 8.40
N GLU A 129 -14.52 -0.44 9.48
CA GLU A 129 -13.67 -0.03 10.61
C GLU A 129 -12.91 -1.20 11.25
N TYR A 130 -13.48 -2.40 11.26
CA TYR A 130 -12.84 -3.60 11.78
C TYR A 130 -11.46 -3.84 11.18
N GLN A 131 -11.31 -3.60 9.87
CA GLN A 131 -10.05 -3.76 9.16
C GLN A 131 -8.98 -2.73 9.61
N LEU A 132 -9.40 -1.55 10.09
CA LEU A 132 -8.46 -0.58 10.67
C LEU A 132 -7.90 -1.07 12.01
N PHE A 133 -8.73 -1.70 12.84
CA PHE A 133 -8.26 -2.35 14.07
C PHE A 133 -7.35 -3.54 13.77
N GLN A 134 -7.63 -4.34 12.73
CA GLN A 134 -6.71 -5.38 12.28
C GLN A 134 -5.36 -4.80 11.85
N ALA A 135 -5.36 -3.73 11.03
CA ALA A 135 -4.14 -3.06 10.60
C ALA A 135 -3.32 -2.49 11.77
N LYS A 136 -4.01 -1.86 12.76
CA LYS A 136 -3.37 -1.37 13.98
C LYS A 136 -2.77 -2.50 14.81
N HIS A 137 -3.52 -3.58 15.02
CA HIS A 137 -3.03 -4.78 15.69
C HIS A 137 -1.79 -5.37 15.01
N ALA A 138 -1.81 -5.42 13.69
CA ALA A 138 -0.69 -5.91 12.89
C ALA A 138 0.57 -5.04 13.02
N GLY A 139 0.44 -3.75 13.38
CA GLY A 139 1.56 -2.80 13.52
C GLY A 139 1.81 -1.96 12.26
N ALA A 140 0.79 -1.73 11.46
CA ALA A 140 0.88 -0.89 10.27
C ALA A 140 1.24 0.56 10.58
N SER A 141 2.10 1.17 9.76
CA SER A 141 2.41 2.61 9.77
C SER A 141 1.35 3.41 9.03
N ALA A 142 0.87 2.85 7.92
CA ALA A 142 -0.13 3.46 7.05
C ALA A 142 -1.05 2.40 6.46
N ILE A 143 -2.24 2.84 6.05
CA ILE A 143 -3.24 2.00 5.36
C ILE A 143 -3.57 2.58 3.99
N VAL A 144 -4.14 1.75 3.09
CA VAL A 144 -4.66 2.19 1.80
C VAL A 144 -6.19 2.24 1.83
N LEU A 145 -6.77 3.41 1.52
CA LEU A 145 -8.19 3.54 1.19
C LEU A 145 -8.32 3.69 -0.32
N THR A 146 -9.24 2.95 -0.93
CA THR A 146 -9.47 2.96 -2.38
C THR A 146 -10.76 3.71 -2.68
N ALA A 147 -10.68 4.86 -3.35
CA ALA A 147 -11.82 5.76 -3.56
C ALA A 147 -13.02 5.06 -4.20
N VAL A 148 -12.82 4.31 -5.26
CA VAL A 148 -13.90 3.63 -6.00
C VAL A 148 -14.68 2.59 -5.17
N LEU A 149 -14.17 2.17 -4.01
CA LEU A 149 -14.82 1.19 -3.13
C LEU A 149 -15.68 1.83 -2.04
N LEU A 150 -15.59 3.13 -1.84
CA LEU A 150 -16.14 3.86 -0.70
C LEU A 150 -17.03 5.01 -1.18
N SER A 151 -18.01 5.41 -0.39
CA SER A 151 -18.54 6.76 -0.52
C SER A 151 -17.56 7.77 0.09
N LEU A 152 -17.65 9.04 -0.30
CA LEU A 152 -16.82 10.09 0.27
C LEU A 152 -16.96 10.18 1.80
N GLU A 153 -18.17 9.99 2.33
CA GLU A 153 -18.44 10.02 3.77
C GLU A 153 -17.78 8.81 4.49
N GLN A 154 -17.84 7.61 3.89
CA GLN A 154 -17.13 6.46 4.40
C GLN A 154 -15.61 6.70 4.39
N CYS A 155 -15.07 7.27 3.30
CA CYS A 155 -13.65 7.59 3.19
C CYS A 155 -13.22 8.56 4.30
N LYS A 156 -13.98 9.64 4.56
CA LYS A 156 -13.73 10.59 5.65
C LYS A 156 -13.76 9.91 7.02
N SER A 157 -14.77 9.08 7.28
CA SER A 157 -14.92 8.39 8.56
C SER A 157 -13.74 7.43 8.82
N LEU A 158 -13.38 6.62 7.82
CA LEU A 158 -12.26 5.68 7.93
C LEU A 158 -10.92 6.42 8.06
N THR A 159 -10.72 7.53 7.34
CA THR A 159 -9.52 8.37 7.48
C THR A 159 -9.41 8.92 8.91
N SER A 160 -10.48 9.48 9.44
CA SER A 160 -10.51 10.01 10.81
C SER A 160 -10.18 8.93 11.85
N LEU A 161 -10.75 7.74 11.70
CA LEU A 161 -10.49 6.62 12.61
C LEU A 161 -9.04 6.11 12.48
N ALA A 162 -8.50 6.01 11.25
CA ALA A 162 -7.11 5.62 11.05
C ALA A 162 -6.13 6.59 11.76
N HIS A 163 -6.38 7.90 11.65
CA HIS A 163 -5.60 8.92 12.36
C HIS A 163 -5.72 8.80 13.88
N GLN A 164 -6.92 8.53 14.41
CA GLN A 164 -7.11 8.29 15.86
C GLN A 164 -6.35 7.06 16.35
N LEU A 165 -6.20 6.04 15.49
CA LEU A 165 -5.39 4.86 15.76
C LEU A 165 -3.89 5.08 15.52
N GLY A 166 -3.46 6.28 15.13
CA GLY A 166 -2.06 6.64 14.90
C GLY A 166 -1.48 6.05 13.61
N MET A 167 -2.32 5.77 12.62
CA MET A 167 -1.90 5.34 11.28
C MET A 167 -2.13 6.44 10.26
N GLU A 168 -1.21 6.56 9.30
CA GLU A 168 -1.34 7.47 8.16
C GLU A 168 -2.21 6.83 7.06
N VAL A 169 -2.80 7.66 6.21
CA VAL A 169 -3.74 7.22 5.17
C VAL A 169 -3.21 7.54 3.79
N VAL A 170 -3.11 6.52 2.95
CA VAL A 170 -2.81 6.61 1.52
C VAL A 170 -4.11 6.45 0.74
N LEU A 171 -4.60 7.52 0.11
CA LEU A 171 -5.79 7.48 -0.74
C LEU A 171 -5.42 7.02 -2.14
N LYS A 172 -5.96 5.87 -2.57
CA LYS A 172 -5.76 5.34 -3.91
C LYS A 172 -6.84 5.83 -4.86
N LEU A 173 -6.39 6.42 -5.97
CA LEU A 173 -7.19 6.91 -7.09
C LEU A 173 -6.83 6.18 -8.38
N TYR A 174 -7.82 6.02 -9.27
CA TYR A 174 -7.66 5.48 -10.62
C TYR A 174 -7.91 6.54 -11.70
N THR A 175 -8.82 7.48 -11.45
CA THR A 175 -9.28 8.45 -12.47
C THR A 175 -9.50 9.83 -11.87
N ALA A 176 -9.67 10.83 -12.73
CA ALA A 176 -9.94 12.22 -12.34
C ALA A 176 -11.30 12.41 -11.68
N GLU A 177 -12.27 11.55 -11.96
CA GLU A 177 -13.60 11.60 -11.36
C GLU A 177 -13.57 11.35 -9.84
N GLU A 178 -12.46 10.80 -9.34
CA GLU A 178 -12.28 10.50 -7.91
C GLU A 178 -11.60 11.66 -7.14
N LEU A 179 -11.29 12.78 -7.77
CA LEU A 179 -10.59 13.91 -7.13
C LEU A 179 -11.36 14.53 -5.96
N ASP A 180 -12.69 14.42 -5.94
CA ASP A 180 -13.50 14.89 -4.81
C ASP A 180 -13.14 14.17 -3.50
N TYR A 181 -12.56 12.96 -3.58
CA TYR A 181 -12.10 12.19 -2.41
C TYR A 181 -10.88 12.82 -1.71
N LEU A 182 -10.18 13.77 -2.32
CA LEU A 182 -9.14 14.55 -1.66
C LEU A 182 -9.67 15.24 -0.38
N ALA A 183 -10.97 15.54 -0.34
CA ALA A 183 -11.65 16.09 0.82
C ALA A 183 -11.74 15.12 2.02
N CYS A 184 -11.26 13.86 1.90
CA CYS A 184 -11.22 12.94 3.03
C CYS A 184 -10.08 13.22 4.02
N GLY A 185 -9.08 14.02 3.64
CA GLY A 185 -7.96 14.39 4.51
C GLY A 185 -6.87 13.32 4.62
N ALA A 186 -6.70 12.49 3.56
CA ALA A 186 -5.59 11.53 3.49
C ALA A 186 -4.22 12.23 3.47
N ASP A 187 -3.19 11.52 3.96
CA ASP A 187 -1.83 12.05 4.07
C ASP A 187 -1.05 12.01 2.76
N LEU A 188 -1.35 11.02 1.89
CA LEU A 188 -0.70 10.79 0.62
C LEU A 188 -1.72 10.36 -0.43
N ILE A 189 -1.41 10.62 -1.70
CA ILE A 189 -2.22 10.17 -2.83
C ILE A 189 -1.44 9.11 -3.61
N LEU A 190 -2.08 7.98 -3.84
CA LEU A 190 -1.58 6.87 -4.65
C LEU A 190 -2.36 6.80 -5.95
N VAL A 191 -1.71 7.07 -7.07
CA VAL A 191 -2.30 6.88 -8.41
C VAL A 191 -2.01 5.48 -8.90
N ASN A 192 -3.06 4.72 -9.20
CA ASN A 192 -2.93 3.38 -9.78
C ASN A 192 -3.08 3.43 -11.30
N ASN A 193 -2.03 3.03 -12.01
CA ASN A 193 -1.98 2.98 -13.48
C ASN A 193 -2.75 1.81 -14.09
N ARG A 194 -3.24 0.87 -13.27
CA ARG A 194 -4.10 -0.22 -13.74
C ARG A 194 -5.52 0.31 -13.99
N MET A 195 -6.10 -0.09 -15.10
CA MET A 195 -7.51 0.19 -15.36
C MET A 195 -8.38 -0.65 -14.40
N PRO A 196 -9.41 -0.05 -13.77
CA PRO A 196 -10.26 -0.76 -12.81
C PRO A 196 -10.92 -2.03 -13.38
N HIS A 197 -11.24 -2.02 -14.68
CA HIS A 197 -12.00 -3.08 -15.35
C HIS A 197 -11.16 -3.98 -16.25
N SER A 198 -9.83 -3.74 -16.33
CA SER A 198 -8.90 -4.53 -17.14
C SER A 198 -7.60 -4.80 -16.39
N PHE A 199 -6.72 -5.62 -16.98
CA PHE A 199 -5.35 -5.80 -16.46
C PHE A 199 -4.36 -4.86 -17.13
N ASP A 200 -4.82 -4.01 -18.05
CA ASP A 200 -3.94 -3.08 -18.75
C ASP A 200 -3.40 -2.02 -17.79
N MET A 201 -2.16 -1.66 -18.00
CA MET A 201 -1.47 -0.63 -17.23
C MET A 201 -1.03 0.48 -18.17
N ASP A 202 -1.32 1.72 -17.78
CA ASP A 202 -0.94 2.91 -18.54
C ASP A 202 -0.39 3.97 -17.60
N VAL A 203 0.93 4.10 -17.57
CA VAL A 203 1.65 5.05 -16.71
C VAL A 203 1.34 6.51 -17.10
N SER A 204 0.85 6.79 -18.32
CA SER A 204 0.45 8.15 -18.71
C SER A 204 -0.64 8.73 -17.81
N LYS A 205 -1.48 7.88 -17.21
CA LYS A 205 -2.50 8.27 -16.24
C LYS A 205 -1.94 8.95 -15.00
N SER A 206 -0.82 8.42 -14.47
CA SER A 206 -0.14 9.09 -13.37
C SER A 206 0.27 10.51 -13.78
N VAL A 207 0.84 10.67 -14.99
CA VAL A 207 1.28 11.97 -15.48
C VAL A 207 0.10 12.92 -15.69
N GLU A 208 -1.01 12.43 -16.24
CA GLU A 208 -2.24 13.22 -16.43
C GLU A 208 -2.82 13.67 -15.08
N LEU A 209 -2.98 12.74 -14.13
CA LEU A 209 -3.51 13.04 -12.80
C LEU A 209 -2.58 13.96 -11.98
N ALA A 210 -1.26 13.86 -12.16
CA ALA A 210 -0.31 14.72 -11.46
C ALA A 210 -0.58 16.22 -11.65
N ASN A 211 -1.04 16.60 -12.86
CA ASN A 211 -1.37 17.99 -13.19
C ASN A 211 -2.67 18.48 -12.55
N LEU A 212 -3.53 17.56 -12.11
CA LEU A 212 -4.82 17.87 -11.49
C LEU A 212 -4.75 17.82 -9.95
N LEU A 213 -3.73 17.15 -9.41
CA LEU A 213 -3.52 17.05 -7.97
C LEU A 213 -2.85 18.33 -7.42
N PRO A 214 -3.19 18.76 -6.20
CA PRO A 214 -2.52 19.89 -5.54
C PRO A 214 -1.00 19.69 -5.49
N ALA A 215 -0.25 20.79 -5.55
CA ALA A 215 1.21 20.76 -5.59
C ALA A 215 1.83 20.30 -4.25
N ASP A 216 1.14 20.52 -3.16
CA ASP A 216 1.58 20.25 -1.79
C ASP A 216 1.28 18.84 -1.28
N VAL A 217 0.53 18.03 -2.05
CA VAL A 217 0.28 16.63 -1.68
C VAL A 217 1.43 15.72 -2.12
N ILE A 218 1.76 14.75 -1.28
CA ILE A 218 2.71 13.69 -1.63
C ILE A 218 2.04 12.72 -2.60
N LYS A 219 2.66 12.55 -3.78
CA LYS A 219 2.16 11.71 -4.86
C LYS A 219 3.00 10.44 -4.98
N VAL A 220 2.33 9.31 -4.97
CA VAL A 220 2.92 7.98 -5.18
C VAL A 220 2.24 7.34 -6.39
N SER A 221 2.99 6.65 -7.25
CA SER A 221 2.45 5.92 -8.40
C SER A 221 2.65 4.41 -8.25
N GLU A 222 1.69 3.61 -8.71
CA GLU A 222 1.82 2.15 -8.77
C GLU A 222 1.29 1.57 -10.08
N GLY A 223 1.91 0.46 -10.49
CA GLY A 223 1.50 -0.31 -11.68
C GLY A 223 2.23 0.11 -12.97
N GLY A 224 2.77 -0.87 -13.68
CA GLY A 224 3.46 -0.66 -14.95
C GLY A 224 4.80 0.06 -14.87
N ILE A 225 5.41 0.11 -13.70
CA ILE A 225 6.71 0.78 -13.48
C ILE A 225 7.79 -0.31 -13.51
N ASP A 226 8.28 -0.63 -14.69
CA ASP A 226 9.17 -1.76 -14.93
C ASP A 226 10.60 -1.33 -15.32
N THR A 227 10.85 -0.05 -15.50
CA THR A 227 12.18 0.50 -15.83
C THR A 227 12.49 1.77 -15.03
N PRO A 228 13.79 2.05 -14.76
CA PRO A 228 14.23 3.31 -14.16
C PRO A 228 13.83 4.55 -14.98
N VAL A 229 13.77 4.44 -16.31
CA VAL A 229 13.32 5.52 -17.21
C VAL A 229 11.89 5.96 -16.88
N ILE A 230 10.98 5.00 -16.63
CA ILE A 230 9.61 5.30 -16.22
C ILE A 230 9.59 5.96 -14.84
N ALA A 231 10.40 5.47 -13.90
CA ALA A 231 10.50 6.07 -12.57
C ALA A 231 10.97 7.54 -12.63
N ASN A 232 11.96 7.85 -13.48
CA ASN A 232 12.45 9.21 -13.68
C ASN A 232 11.40 10.12 -14.34
N LYS A 233 10.64 9.63 -15.33
CA LYS A 233 9.50 10.38 -15.90
C LYS A 233 8.43 10.71 -14.86
N LEU A 234 8.15 9.79 -13.95
CA LEU A 234 7.22 10.04 -12.86
C LEU A 234 7.77 11.08 -11.87
N ALA A 235 9.07 11.04 -11.56
CA ALA A 235 9.73 12.07 -10.76
C ALA A 235 9.61 13.46 -11.39
N GLU A 236 9.86 13.59 -12.70
CA GLU A 236 9.68 14.83 -13.47
C GLU A 236 8.23 15.33 -13.45
N ALA A 237 7.25 14.39 -13.43
CA ALA A 237 5.83 14.73 -13.29
C ALA A 237 5.42 15.08 -11.83
N GLY A 238 6.38 15.10 -10.87
CA GLY A 238 6.16 15.52 -9.50
C GLY A 238 5.73 14.39 -8.55
N PHE A 239 5.95 13.12 -8.90
CA PHE A 239 5.80 12.01 -7.97
C PHE A 239 7.02 11.89 -7.06
N GLN A 240 6.78 11.74 -5.76
CA GLN A 240 7.83 11.54 -4.76
C GLN A 240 8.11 10.06 -4.47
N GLY A 241 7.16 9.16 -4.84
CA GLY A 241 7.29 7.74 -4.59
C GLY A 241 6.68 6.87 -5.68
N ILE A 242 7.15 5.62 -5.72
CA ILE A 242 6.63 4.55 -6.58
C ILE A 242 6.52 3.26 -5.77
N ILE A 243 5.46 2.47 -6.03
CA ILE A 243 5.31 1.12 -5.47
C ILE A 243 5.60 0.10 -6.56
N ILE A 244 6.55 -0.80 -6.29
CA ILE A 244 6.94 -1.88 -7.20
C ILE A 244 6.97 -3.20 -6.43
N GLY A 245 6.29 -4.22 -6.96
CA GLY A 245 6.20 -5.54 -6.34
C GLY A 245 6.65 -6.65 -7.26
N ASP A 246 5.84 -7.00 -8.24
CA ASP A 246 6.02 -8.17 -9.07
C ASP A 246 7.33 -8.18 -9.87
N LEU A 247 7.85 -7.01 -10.26
CA LEU A 247 9.15 -6.86 -10.91
C LEU A 247 10.27 -7.48 -10.06
N PHE A 248 10.28 -7.18 -8.77
CA PHE A 248 11.30 -7.68 -7.86
C PHE A 248 11.00 -9.12 -7.41
N MET A 249 9.76 -9.40 -7.04
CA MET A 249 9.32 -10.70 -6.51
C MET A 249 9.44 -11.85 -7.50
N LYS A 250 9.49 -11.58 -8.81
CA LYS A 250 9.74 -12.58 -9.87
C LYS A 250 11.21 -12.98 -9.98
N THR A 251 12.11 -12.27 -9.32
CA THR A 251 13.55 -12.57 -9.37
C THR A 251 13.94 -13.52 -8.24
N PRO A 252 15.03 -14.31 -8.39
CA PRO A 252 15.55 -15.14 -7.31
C PRO A 252 15.99 -14.35 -6.06
N ASN A 253 16.35 -13.08 -6.23
CA ASN A 253 16.86 -12.18 -5.18
C ASN A 253 16.15 -10.81 -5.23
N PRO A 254 14.93 -10.69 -4.68
CA PRO A 254 14.12 -9.48 -4.77
C PRO A 254 14.81 -8.20 -4.27
N GLY A 255 15.57 -8.30 -3.17
CA GLY A 255 16.31 -7.15 -2.64
C GLY A 255 17.45 -6.69 -3.54
N SER A 256 18.21 -7.62 -4.13
CA SER A 256 19.25 -7.25 -5.09
C SER A 256 18.67 -6.55 -6.32
N ALA A 257 17.55 -7.07 -6.85
CA ALA A 257 16.85 -6.45 -7.98
C ALA A 257 16.37 -5.03 -7.64
N LEU A 258 15.82 -4.83 -6.45
CA LEU A 258 15.49 -3.50 -5.93
C LEU A 258 16.71 -2.58 -5.87
N GLY A 259 17.81 -3.06 -5.29
CA GLY A 259 19.03 -2.25 -5.13
C GLY A 259 19.64 -1.84 -6.46
N GLU A 260 19.60 -2.69 -7.47
CA GLU A 260 20.02 -2.38 -8.84
C GLU A 260 19.12 -1.31 -9.46
N PHE A 261 17.82 -1.48 -9.35
CA PHE A 261 16.82 -0.53 -9.84
C PHE A 261 17.02 0.87 -9.23
N ILE A 262 17.22 0.97 -7.91
CA ILE A 262 17.48 2.24 -7.22
C ILE A 262 18.78 2.89 -7.70
N LYS A 263 19.84 2.11 -7.93
CA LYS A 263 21.11 2.64 -8.43
C LYS A 263 20.98 3.23 -9.84
N GLU A 264 20.17 2.63 -10.68
CA GLU A 264 19.94 3.10 -12.05
C GLU A 264 19.14 4.41 -12.07
N ILE A 265 18.07 4.55 -11.24
CA ILE A 265 17.36 5.82 -11.07
C ILE A 265 18.33 6.97 -10.72
N ARG A 266 19.30 6.72 -9.84
CA ARG A 266 20.25 7.75 -9.36
C ARG A 266 21.34 8.12 -10.37
N LYS A 267 21.64 7.26 -11.34
CA LYS A 267 22.68 7.52 -12.36
C LYS A 267 22.21 8.46 -13.47
N GLU A 268 20.89 8.52 -13.70
CA GLU A 268 20.29 9.32 -14.76
C GLU A 268 19.92 10.75 -14.30
N ASN A 269 20.07 11.04 -12.99
CA ASN A 269 19.92 12.36 -12.39
C ASN A 269 21.28 12.98 -12.07
#